data_fb6725d6502620d31051f7ae039a0397
#
_entry.id   fb6725d6502620d31051f7ae039a0397
#
_cell.length_a   1.000
_cell.length_b   1.000
_cell.length_c   1.000
_cell.angle_alpha   90.00
_cell.angle_beta   90.00
_cell.angle_gamma   90.00
#
_symmetry.space_group_name_H-M   'P 1'
#
loop_
_entity.id
_entity.type
_entity.pdbx_description
1 polymer ?
#
loop_
_entity_poly.entity_id
_entity_poly.type
_entity_poly.pdbx_seq_one_letter_code
_entity_poly.pdbx_strand_id
1 'polypeptide(L)'
;MIETNDSSFSHCLVEHFDIDAPHVHGTTISWGAHFNVFTDGSGTQLAMDSHRACSFRNLHQRITCRQGDSWRQPLRSGGSYNRGPHAARENVYWDVSLQFDDDEGIFAVRGHEEWPLGIFVGWRSNRTLNMAPRLPGQVVAGLNARPAGPSPWGMKITAP
;
A
#
# COMPACT_ATOMS: atom_id res chain seq x y z
N MET A 1 6.62 -6.99 -11.04
CA MET A 1 7.05 -6.72 -9.65
C MET A 1 8.04 -5.57 -9.66
N ILE A 2 7.84 -4.61 -8.79
CA ILE A 2 8.78 -3.52 -8.53
C ILE A 2 9.23 -3.69 -7.08
N GLU A 3 10.52 -3.83 -6.86
CA GLU A 3 11.08 -4.11 -5.54
C GLU A 3 12.15 -3.09 -5.16
N THR A 4 12.06 -2.57 -3.95
CA THR A 4 13.13 -1.78 -3.34
C THR A 4 13.69 -2.59 -2.17
N ASN A 5 14.91 -3.00 -2.31
CA ASN A 5 15.66 -3.78 -1.34
C ASN A 5 16.83 -2.98 -0.80
N ASP A 6 17.11 -3.16 0.48
CA ASP A 6 18.26 -2.56 1.12
C ASP A 6 18.11 -1.08 1.47
N SER A 7 18.77 -0.66 2.50
CA SER A 7 18.83 0.73 2.95
C SER A 7 19.50 1.66 1.94
N SER A 8 20.26 1.12 1.01
CA SER A 8 20.87 1.88 -0.09
C SER A 8 19.87 2.30 -1.17
N PHE A 9 18.71 1.66 -1.24
CA PHE A 9 17.60 2.03 -2.15
C PHE A 9 16.54 2.85 -1.45
N SER A 10 16.94 3.83 -0.72
CA SER A 10 16.07 4.82 -0.11
C SER A 10 15.93 6.06 -1.00
N HIS A 11 14.79 6.77 -0.87
CA HIS A 11 14.49 7.97 -1.65
C HIS A 11 14.26 7.70 -3.15
N CYS A 12 13.77 6.52 -3.50
CA CYS A 12 13.36 6.19 -4.86
C CYS A 12 11.95 6.72 -5.13
N LEU A 13 11.76 7.25 -6.32
CA LEU A 13 10.44 7.58 -6.86
C LEU A 13 10.11 6.58 -7.97
N VAL A 14 8.96 5.92 -7.84
CA VAL A 14 8.36 5.05 -8.85
C VAL A 14 6.99 5.60 -9.19
N GLU A 15 6.80 6.02 -10.41
CA GLU A 15 5.55 6.63 -10.85
C GLU A 15 5.03 6.06 -12.16
N HIS A 16 3.72 6.21 -12.41
CA HIS A 16 3.06 5.81 -13.64
C HIS A 16 3.31 4.35 -14.04
N PHE A 17 3.14 3.43 -13.08
CA PHE A 17 3.32 2.00 -13.34
C PHE A 17 1.97 1.26 -13.45
N ASP A 18 1.95 0.20 -14.24
CA ASP A 18 0.88 -0.80 -14.26
C ASP A 18 1.47 -2.21 -14.15
N ILE A 19 1.03 -2.96 -13.14
CA ILE A 19 1.50 -4.32 -12.88
C ILE A 19 0.36 -5.29 -13.13
N ASP A 20 0.31 -5.83 -14.32
CA ASP A 20 -0.65 -6.87 -14.70
C ASP A 20 -0.01 -8.26 -14.57
N ALA A 21 0.20 -8.67 -13.35
CA ALA A 21 0.84 -9.94 -13.05
C ALA A 21 0.18 -10.58 -11.82
N PRO A 22 -1.02 -11.16 -11.97
CA PRO A 22 -1.71 -11.85 -10.89
C PRO A 22 -0.80 -12.94 -10.31
N HIS A 23 -0.89 -13.16 -9.01
CA HIS A 23 -0.10 -14.14 -8.24
C HIS A 23 1.35 -13.77 -7.91
N VAL A 24 1.86 -12.63 -8.37
CA VAL A 24 3.16 -12.11 -7.92
C VAL A 24 3.01 -10.99 -6.91
N HIS A 25 4.10 -10.61 -6.27
CA HIS A 25 4.17 -9.41 -5.45
C HIS A 25 4.04 -8.18 -6.35
N GLY A 26 3.36 -7.15 -5.89
CA GLY A 26 3.23 -5.90 -6.62
C GLY A 26 4.42 -4.97 -6.38
N THR A 27 4.19 -3.89 -5.63
CA THR A 27 5.27 -3.06 -5.10
C THR A 27 5.79 -3.69 -3.81
N THR A 28 7.07 -4.07 -3.80
CA THR A 28 7.68 -4.76 -2.66
C THR A 28 8.74 -3.90 -2.01
N ILE A 29 8.69 -3.78 -0.69
CA ILE A 29 9.65 -3.05 0.13
C ILE A 29 10.26 -4.02 1.14
N SER A 30 11.59 -4.07 1.22
CA SER A 30 12.28 -4.95 2.18
C SER A 30 13.64 -4.40 2.62
N TRP A 31 14.31 -5.08 3.53
CA TRP A 31 15.69 -4.81 3.94
C TRP A 31 15.96 -3.36 4.38
N GLY A 32 15.10 -2.79 5.20
CA GLY A 32 15.29 -1.44 5.70
C GLY A 32 15.03 -0.32 4.69
N ALA A 33 14.49 -0.64 3.51
CA ALA A 33 14.11 0.36 2.52
C ALA A 33 13.14 1.40 3.12
N HIS A 34 13.44 2.68 2.93
CA HIS A 34 12.67 3.77 3.54
C HIS A 34 12.64 5.01 2.64
N PHE A 35 11.68 5.89 2.90
CA PHE A 35 11.44 7.12 2.14
C PHE A 35 11.26 6.92 0.63
N ASN A 36 10.78 5.76 0.21
CA ASN A 36 10.42 5.52 -1.18
C ASN A 36 8.99 5.99 -1.44
N VAL A 37 8.76 6.44 -2.65
CA VAL A 37 7.45 6.88 -3.13
C VAL A 37 7.02 6.03 -4.31
N PHE A 38 5.85 5.41 -4.20
CA PHE A 38 5.14 4.74 -5.27
C PHE A 38 3.88 5.55 -5.55
N THR A 39 3.74 6.08 -6.75
CA THR A 39 2.63 6.98 -7.07
C THR A 39 2.04 6.75 -8.44
N ASP A 40 0.75 7.06 -8.58
CA ASP A 40 0.02 6.97 -9.85
C ASP A 40 0.12 5.59 -10.50
N GLY A 41 0.03 4.57 -9.68
CA GLY A 41 0.19 3.19 -10.08
C GLY A 41 -1.12 2.42 -10.15
N SER A 42 -1.13 1.38 -10.97
CA SER A 42 -2.22 0.43 -11.01
C SER A 42 -1.75 -1.01 -11.18
N GLY A 43 -2.64 -1.95 -11.01
CA GLY A 43 -2.35 -3.35 -11.29
C GLY A 43 -3.50 -4.29 -10.99
N THR A 44 -3.47 -5.45 -11.65
CA THR A 44 -4.42 -6.54 -11.41
C THR A 44 -3.93 -7.37 -10.24
N GLN A 45 -4.78 -7.52 -9.23
CA GLN A 45 -4.46 -8.17 -7.95
C GLN A 45 -3.18 -7.60 -7.30
N LEU A 46 -2.98 -6.29 -7.48
CA LEU A 46 -1.81 -5.59 -6.98
C LEU A 46 -1.75 -5.65 -5.46
N ALA A 47 -0.63 -6.11 -4.93
CA ALA A 47 -0.33 -6.08 -3.51
C ALA A 47 0.78 -5.07 -3.22
N MET A 48 0.54 -4.19 -2.27
CA MET A 48 1.56 -3.33 -1.67
C MET A 48 2.20 -4.14 -0.53
N ASP A 49 3.35 -4.73 -0.83
CA ASP A 49 3.98 -5.75 0.00
C ASP A 49 5.12 -5.15 0.83
N SER A 50 5.09 -5.37 2.12
CA SER A 50 6.18 -5.02 3.02
C SER A 50 6.79 -6.28 3.61
N HIS A 51 7.98 -6.61 3.15
CA HIS A 51 8.73 -7.74 3.66
C HIS A 51 9.38 -7.44 5.01
N ARG A 52 9.82 -8.50 5.68
CA ARG A 52 10.59 -8.43 6.92
C ARG A 52 11.89 -7.66 6.72
N ALA A 53 12.56 -7.32 7.78
CA ALA A 53 13.78 -6.53 7.86
C ALA A 53 13.57 -5.02 7.83
N CYS A 54 12.60 -4.55 8.63
CA CYS A 54 12.51 -3.17 9.11
C CYS A 54 12.39 -2.08 8.03
N SER A 55 11.64 -2.32 6.94
CA SER A 55 11.25 -1.23 6.04
C SER A 55 10.29 -0.25 6.75
N PHE A 56 10.40 1.05 6.47
CA PHE A 56 9.60 2.06 7.17
C PHE A 56 9.47 3.36 6.37
N ARG A 57 8.46 4.18 6.70
CA ARG A 57 8.23 5.53 6.15
C ARG A 57 8.21 5.61 4.63
N ASN A 58 7.62 4.61 3.98
CA ASN A 58 7.39 4.65 2.55
C ASN A 58 5.99 5.19 2.26
N LEU A 59 5.81 5.78 1.09
CA LEU A 59 4.53 6.33 0.64
C LEU A 59 4.02 5.55 -0.57
N HIS A 60 2.79 5.09 -0.49
CA HIS A 60 1.99 4.64 -1.62
C HIS A 60 0.84 5.63 -1.80
N GLN A 61 0.75 6.27 -2.95
CA GLN A 61 -0.32 7.25 -3.19
C GLN A 61 -0.94 7.11 -4.58
N ARG A 62 -2.23 7.38 -4.68
CA ARG A 62 -3.01 7.28 -5.92
C ARG A 62 -2.82 5.92 -6.62
N ILE A 63 -2.99 4.85 -5.85
CA ILE A 63 -2.84 3.49 -6.32
C ILE A 63 -4.20 2.89 -6.61
N THR A 64 -4.36 2.27 -7.77
CA THR A 64 -5.55 1.52 -8.15
C THR A 64 -5.26 0.03 -8.21
N CYS A 65 -5.88 -0.72 -7.32
CA CYS A 65 -5.78 -2.18 -7.28
C CYS A 65 -7.06 -2.77 -7.89
N ARG A 66 -6.94 -3.33 -9.10
CA ARG A 66 -8.02 -4.10 -9.74
C ARG A 66 -8.02 -5.50 -9.14
N GLN A 67 -8.95 -5.76 -8.23
CA GLN A 67 -9.02 -7.01 -7.48
C GLN A 67 -9.80 -8.10 -8.23
N GLY A 68 -10.72 -7.70 -9.11
CA GLY A 68 -11.64 -8.64 -9.74
C GLY A 68 -12.49 -9.36 -8.68
N ASP A 69 -12.65 -10.65 -8.81
CA ASP A 69 -13.27 -11.54 -7.82
C ASP A 69 -12.27 -12.10 -6.80
N SER A 70 -11.03 -11.62 -6.84
CA SER A 70 -9.94 -12.13 -6.02
C SER A 70 -10.13 -11.84 -4.53
N TRP A 71 -9.81 -12.84 -3.73
CA TRP A 71 -9.68 -12.72 -2.28
C TRP A 71 -8.35 -12.09 -1.84
N ARG A 72 -7.44 -11.80 -2.79
CA ARG A 72 -6.09 -11.33 -2.49
C ARG A 72 -6.11 -9.97 -1.80
N GLN A 73 -5.36 -9.86 -0.75
CA GLN A 73 -5.27 -8.63 0.03
C GLN A 73 -4.35 -7.60 -0.65
N PRO A 74 -4.78 -6.33 -0.71
CA PRO A 74 -3.98 -5.24 -1.26
C PRO A 74 -2.79 -4.87 -0.37
N LEU A 75 -2.87 -5.18 0.91
CA LEU A 75 -1.77 -5.07 1.86
C LEU A 75 -1.24 -6.46 2.16
N ARG A 76 0.05 -6.61 2.07
CA ARG A 76 0.68 -7.91 2.30
C ARG A 76 1.95 -7.74 3.11
N SER A 77 2.10 -8.59 4.12
CA SER A 77 3.36 -8.79 4.78
C SER A 77 3.93 -10.14 4.41
N GLY A 78 5.16 -10.17 4.03
CA GLY A 78 5.84 -11.35 3.50
C GLY A 78 7.27 -11.47 3.96
N GLY A 79 7.99 -12.37 3.32
CA GLY A 79 9.39 -12.62 3.58
C GLY A 79 9.66 -13.71 4.60
N SER A 80 10.91 -14.12 4.64
CA SER A 80 11.37 -15.23 5.45
C SER A 80 11.41 -14.88 6.94
N TYR A 81 10.98 -15.79 7.79
CA TYR A 81 10.95 -15.60 9.26
C TYR A 81 12.33 -15.30 9.88
N ASN A 82 13.42 -15.73 9.24
CA ASN A 82 14.78 -15.45 9.71
C ASN A 82 15.27 -14.03 9.45
N ARG A 83 14.49 -13.20 8.76
CA ARG A 83 14.82 -11.80 8.46
C ARG A 83 14.32 -10.80 9.50
N GLY A 84 13.88 -11.27 10.65
CA GLY A 84 13.36 -10.43 11.72
C GLY A 84 11.88 -10.05 11.58
N PRO A 85 11.37 -9.14 12.38
CA PRO A 85 9.96 -8.79 12.41
C PRO A 85 9.53 -8.06 11.15
N HIS A 86 8.25 -8.18 10.82
CA HIS A 86 7.64 -7.28 9.86
C HIS A 86 7.73 -5.84 10.36
N ALA A 87 8.01 -4.93 9.46
CA ALA A 87 7.90 -3.52 9.76
C ALA A 87 7.53 -2.77 8.49
N ALA A 88 6.32 -2.34 8.39
CA ALA A 88 5.90 -1.27 7.52
C ALA A 88 5.60 -0.05 8.39
N ARG A 89 6.47 0.17 9.38
CA ARG A 89 6.29 1.20 10.38
C ARG A 89 6.20 2.57 9.73
N GLU A 90 5.16 3.31 10.09
CA GLU A 90 4.94 4.66 9.61
C GLU A 90 4.81 4.76 8.07
N ASN A 91 4.52 3.65 7.37
CA ASN A 91 4.18 3.71 5.96
C ASN A 91 2.85 4.45 5.78
N VAL A 92 2.77 5.23 4.71
CA VAL A 92 1.59 6.01 4.34
C VAL A 92 0.95 5.43 3.08
N TYR A 93 -0.34 5.22 3.13
CA TYR A 93 -1.19 4.76 2.02
C TYR A 93 -2.28 5.79 1.78
N TRP A 94 -2.09 6.62 0.76
CA TRP A 94 -2.93 7.76 0.46
C TRP A 94 -3.68 7.61 -0.86
N ASP A 95 -4.99 7.79 -0.85
CA ASP A 95 -5.85 7.71 -2.04
C ASP A 95 -5.70 6.37 -2.78
N VAL A 96 -5.99 5.28 -2.09
CA VAL A 96 -5.97 3.93 -2.66
C VAL A 96 -7.36 3.51 -3.09
N SER A 97 -7.49 3.03 -4.32
CA SER A 97 -8.75 2.54 -4.90
C SER A 97 -8.69 1.04 -5.09
N LEU A 98 -9.67 0.32 -4.53
CA LEU A 98 -9.87 -1.10 -4.78
C LEU A 98 -11.06 -1.26 -5.72
N GLN A 99 -10.89 -2.01 -6.80
CA GLN A 99 -11.94 -2.28 -7.79
C GLN A 99 -12.21 -3.78 -7.86
N PHE A 100 -13.45 -4.16 -7.58
CA PHE A 100 -13.94 -5.53 -7.67
C PHE A 100 -14.88 -5.68 -8.86
N ASP A 101 -15.12 -6.90 -9.32
CA ASP A 101 -16.04 -7.19 -10.43
C ASP A 101 -17.50 -6.96 -10.04
N ASP A 102 -17.83 -7.05 -8.75
CA ASP A 102 -19.13 -6.67 -8.20
C ASP A 102 -18.99 -5.56 -7.15
N ASP A 103 -20.10 -4.99 -6.75
CA ASP A 103 -20.20 -3.92 -5.75
C ASP A 103 -20.87 -4.37 -4.45
N GLU A 104 -21.05 -5.66 -4.27
CA GLU A 104 -21.77 -6.22 -3.14
C GLU A 104 -20.86 -6.51 -1.94
N GLY A 105 -21.41 -6.29 -0.75
CA GLY A 105 -20.84 -6.73 0.51
C GLY A 105 -19.74 -5.84 1.09
N ILE A 106 -19.08 -6.43 2.08
CA ILE A 106 -18.01 -5.78 2.85
C ILE A 106 -16.70 -6.48 2.56
N PHE A 107 -15.69 -5.74 2.12
CA PHE A 107 -14.33 -6.24 1.97
C PHE A 107 -13.51 -5.89 3.21
N ALA A 108 -13.10 -6.90 3.96
CA ALA A 108 -12.21 -6.73 5.10
C ALA A 108 -10.75 -6.62 4.62
N VAL A 109 -10.20 -5.44 4.65
CA VAL A 109 -8.78 -5.22 4.36
C VAL A 109 -7.95 -5.84 5.48
N ARG A 110 -7.01 -6.69 5.12
CA ARG A 110 -6.10 -7.38 6.04
C ARG A 110 -4.65 -7.01 5.76
N GLY A 111 -3.76 -7.38 6.68
CA GLY A 111 -2.32 -7.10 6.61
C GLY A 111 -1.93 -5.83 7.35
N HIS A 112 -2.80 -4.83 7.42
CA HIS A 112 -2.54 -3.59 8.15
C HIS A 112 -2.32 -3.81 9.66
N GLU A 113 -2.87 -4.85 10.21
CA GLU A 113 -2.69 -5.26 11.61
C GLU A 113 -1.24 -5.63 11.99
N GLU A 114 -0.38 -5.82 11.01
CA GLU A 114 1.05 -6.07 11.21
C GLU A 114 1.91 -4.81 11.04
N TRP A 115 1.31 -3.65 10.73
CA TRP A 115 2.00 -2.42 10.35
C TRP A 115 1.86 -1.32 11.41
N PRO A 116 2.74 -1.27 12.39
CA PRO A 116 2.65 -0.30 13.48
C PRO A 116 2.76 1.14 12.97
N LEU A 117 1.93 2.03 13.52
CA LEU A 117 1.88 3.45 13.16
C LEU A 117 1.57 3.71 11.67
N GLY A 118 0.99 2.76 10.96
CA GLY A 118 0.58 2.92 9.56
C GLY A 118 -0.48 4.01 9.41
N ILE A 119 -0.42 4.73 8.29
CA ILE A 119 -1.34 5.82 7.96
C ILE A 119 -2.10 5.46 6.69
N PHE A 120 -3.41 5.31 6.79
CA PHE A 120 -4.32 4.90 5.72
C PHE A 120 -5.37 5.98 5.50
N VAL A 121 -5.30 6.71 4.40
CA VAL A 121 -6.17 7.85 4.14
C VAL A 121 -6.81 7.77 2.76
N GLY A 122 -8.13 7.96 2.71
CA GLY A 122 -8.86 8.02 1.44
C GLY A 122 -8.91 6.71 0.68
N TRP A 123 -8.98 5.60 1.38
CA TRP A 123 -9.22 4.29 0.78
C TRP A 123 -10.66 4.19 0.34
N ARG A 124 -10.88 3.83 -0.90
CA ARG A 124 -12.21 3.69 -1.50
C ARG A 124 -12.32 2.43 -2.34
N SER A 125 -13.54 2.01 -2.58
CA SER A 125 -13.87 0.85 -3.39
C SER A 125 -15.30 0.95 -3.90
N ASN A 126 -15.65 0.13 -4.87
CA ASN A 126 -17.06 -0.16 -5.20
C ASN A 126 -17.73 -1.06 -4.15
N ARG A 127 -16.96 -1.75 -3.26
CA ARG A 127 -17.49 -2.42 -2.06
C ARG A 127 -17.26 -1.57 -0.81
N THR A 128 -18.01 -1.84 0.25
CA THR A 128 -17.74 -1.23 1.56
C THR A 128 -16.44 -1.78 2.15
N LEU A 129 -15.48 -0.91 2.45
CA LEU A 129 -14.21 -1.32 3.07
C LEU A 129 -14.31 -1.32 4.60
N ASN A 130 -13.72 -2.34 5.21
CA ASN A 130 -13.53 -2.44 6.65
C ASN A 130 -12.06 -2.69 6.97
N MET A 131 -11.49 -1.85 7.83
CA MET A 131 -10.10 -1.96 8.34
C MET A 131 -10.14 -2.07 9.87
N ALA A 132 -10.58 -3.20 10.38
CA ALA A 132 -10.62 -3.51 11.81
C ALA A 132 -10.09 -4.94 12.05
N PRO A 133 -9.39 -5.22 13.18
CA PRO A 133 -8.99 -4.27 14.23
C PRO A 133 -7.84 -3.36 13.80
N ARG A 134 -7.56 -2.29 14.57
CA ARG A 134 -6.44 -1.38 14.36
C ARG A 134 -5.40 -1.54 15.46
N LEU A 135 -4.13 -1.39 15.09
CA LEU A 135 -3.05 -1.29 16.08
C LEU A 135 -3.03 0.10 16.75
N PRO A 136 -2.55 0.21 17.99
CA PRO A 136 -2.32 1.50 18.61
C PRO A 136 -1.45 2.42 17.74
N GLY A 137 -1.87 3.67 17.59
CA GLY A 137 -1.16 4.67 16.81
C GLY A 137 -1.36 4.61 15.30
N GLN A 138 -2.12 3.66 14.77
CA GLN A 138 -2.54 3.70 13.38
C GLN A 138 -3.58 4.80 13.13
N VAL A 139 -3.44 5.47 11.99
CA VAL A 139 -4.42 6.44 11.51
C VAL A 139 -5.18 5.85 10.32
N VAL A 140 -6.50 5.80 10.43
CA VAL A 140 -7.39 5.45 9.33
C VAL A 140 -8.42 6.57 9.18
N ALA A 141 -8.40 7.27 8.07
CA ALA A 141 -9.26 8.41 7.79
C ALA A 141 -9.82 8.38 6.36
N GLY A 142 -11.01 8.93 6.17
CA GLY A 142 -11.62 9.01 4.84
C GLY A 142 -11.85 7.65 4.17
N LEU A 143 -12.14 6.63 4.95
CA LEU A 143 -12.48 5.31 4.41
C LEU A 143 -13.77 5.42 3.59
N ASN A 144 -13.76 4.82 2.40
CA ASN A 144 -14.84 4.92 1.40
C ASN A 144 -15.04 6.33 0.81
N ALA A 145 -14.08 7.23 0.99
CA ALA A 145 -14.11 8.58 0.43
C ALA A 145 -12.76 8.94 -0.20
N ARG A 146 -12.79 9.74 -1.25
CA ARG A 146 -11.56 10.32 -1.78
C ARG A 146 -11.06 11.41 -0.83
N PRO A 147 -9.76 11.48 -0.50
CA PRO A 147 -9.24 12.55 0.35
C PRO A 147 -9.42 13.91 -0.32
N ALA A 148 -9.86 14.90 0.45
CA ALA A 148 -9.93 16.28 0.01
C ALA A 148 -8.53 16.89 0.10
N GLY A 149 -7.97 17.27 -1.04
CA GLY A 149 -6.69 17.98 -1.09
C GLY A 149 -5.49 17.13 -1.53
N PRO A 150 -4.32 17.76 -1.60
CA PRO A 150 -3.09 17.10 -2.02
C PRO A 150 -2.60 16.11 -0.97
N SER A 151 -1.77 15.14 -1.40
CA SER A 151 -1.05 14.27 -0.49
C SER A 151 -0.27 15.08 0.55
N PRO A 152 -0.12 14.57 1.79
CA PRO A 152 0.61 15.25 2.87
C PRO A 152 2.04 15.65 2.47
N TRP A 153 2.60 15.06 1.45
CA TRP A 153 3.95 15.35 0.98
C TRP A 153 4.01 16.41 -0.13
N GLY A 154 2.86 16.97 -0.52
CA GLY A 154 2.79 18.17 -1.37
C GLY A 154 3.48 18.09 -2.73
N MET A 155 4.01 16.95 -3.11
CA MET A 155 4.73 16.81 -4.37
C MET A 155 3.76 16.75 -5.54
N LYS A 156 3.45 17.91 -6.11
CA LYS A 156 3.28 17.98 -7.55
C LYS A 156 4.71 17.95 -8.13
N ILE A 157 5.18 16.78 -8.46
CA ILE A 157 6.30 16.67 -9.38
C ILE A 157 5.71 16.97 -10.74
N THR A 158 5.77 18.23 -11.14
CA THR A 158 5.62 18.59 -12.54
C THR A 158 6.95 18.19 -13.17
N ALA A 159 6.91 17.16 -14.02
CA ALA A 159 8.04 16.87 -14.87
C ALA A 159 8.39 18.12 -15.70
N PRO A 160 9.66 18.35 -15.96
CA PRO A 160 10.12 19.47 -16.79
C PRO A 160 9.61 19.37 -18.22
#